data_f59d5a878ff2f4f36740ae2dd88e997d
#
_entry.id   f59d5a878ff2f4f36740ae2dd88e997d
#
_cell.length_a   1.000
_cell.length_b   1.000
_cell.length_c   1.000
_cell.angle_alpha   90.00
_cell.angle_beta   90.00
_cell.angle_gamma   90.00
#
_symmetry.space_group_name_H-M   'P 1'
#
loop_
_entity.id
_entity.type
_entity.pdbx_description
1 polymer ?
#
loop_
_entity_poly.entity_id
_entity_poly.type
_entity_poly.pdbx_seq_one_letter_code
_entity_poly.pdbx_strand_id
1 'polypeptide(L)'
;MQSDVSNAEEIVKNVGNTPLVRLNKLFEQKEIYAKIEWCNPSGSVKARPASWMLNEGEKDGNLVRDKTTVIEPTSGNTGVALSHFAKSLGYKIELAVPERMSDETKDILKTNG
;
A
#
# COMPACT_ATOMS: atom_id res chain seq x y z
N MET A 1 17.25 18.94 -5.25
CA MET A 1 16.57 17.80 -5.87
C MET A 1 15.08 17.97 -5.64
N GLN A 2 14.34 18.35 -6.65
CA GLN A 2 12.89 18.22 -6.61
C GLN A 2 12.60 16.72 -6.57
N SER A 3 12.05 16.22 -5.46
CA SER A 3 11.41 14.92 -5.45
C SER A 3 10.28 15.01 -6.48
N ASP A 4 10.39 14.25 -7.55
CA ASP A 4 9.41 14.22 -8.61
C ASP A 4 8.04 13.86 -8.06
N VAL A 5 7.20 14.85 -7.81
CA VAL A 5 5.80 14.66 -7.40
C VAL A 5 5.07 13.83 -8.47
N SER A 6 5.50 13.90 -9.73
CA SER A 6 5.00 13.08 -10.83
C SER A 6 5.19 11.56 -10.59
N ASN A 7 6.29 11.13 -10.00
CA ASN A 7 6.56 9.71 -9.74
C ASN A 7 5.70 9.15 -8.59
N ALA A 8 5.40 9.95 -7.58
CA ALA A 8 4.57 9.51 -6.44
C ALA A 8 3.11 9.27 -6.86
N GLU A 9 2.55 10.16 -7.66
CA GLU A 9 1.20 10.00 -8.20
C GLU A 9 1.11 8.81 -9.17
N GLU A 10 2.15 8.56 -9.94
CA GLU A 10 2.23 7.38 -10.82
C GLU A 10 2.24 6.07 -10.03
N ILE A 11 2.94 6.00 -8.89
CA ILE A 11 2.95 4.80 -8.04
C ILE A 11 1.53 4.48 -7.58
N VAL A 12 0.76 5.47 -7.14
CA VAL A 12 -0.63 5.28 -6.70
C VAL A 12 -1.54 4.89 -7.87
N LYS A 13 -1.33 5.46 -9.06
CA LYS A 13 -2.09 5.12 -10.28
C LYS A 13 -1.86 3.68 -10.76
N ASN A 14 -0.72 3.09 -10.43
CA ASN A 14 -0.38 1.71 -10.80
C ASN A 14 -0.98 0.65 -9.87
N VAL A 15 -1.76 1.05 -8.87
CA VAL A 15 -2.48 0.13 -7.99
C VAL A 15 -3.61 -0.56 -8.75
N GLY A 16 -3.72 -1.86 -8.58
CA GLY A 16 -4.74 -2.66 -9.23
C GLY A 16 -4.31 -3.18 -10.60
N ASN A 17 -5.30 -3.52 -11.41
CA ASN A 17 -5.09 -4.15 -12.71
C ASN A 17 -4.09 -5.33 -12.68
N THR A 18 -4.10 -6.06 -11.58
CA THR A 18 -3.21 -7.19 -11.32
C THR A 18 -3.57 -8.39 -12.21
N PRO A 19 -2.61 -9.26 -12.55
CA PRO A 19 -2.88 -10.43 -13.39
C PRO A 19 -3.91 -11.37 -12.77
N LEU A 20 -4.72 -11.99 -13.63
CA LEU A 20 -5.59 -13.10 -13.30
C LEU A 20 -5.04 -14.36 -13.98
N VAL A 21 -4.65 -15.37 -13.20
CA VAL A 21 -3.99 -16.57 -13.69
C VAL A 21 -4.83 -17.81 -13.39
N ARG A 22 -5.07 -18.63 -14.43
CA ARG A 22 -5.72 -19.92 -14.24
C ARG A 22 -4.73 -20.94 -13.69
N LEU A 23 -5.13 -21.67 -12.65
CA LEU A 23 -4.32 -22.69 -11.97
C LEU A 23 -4.52 -24.08 -12.60
N ASN A 24 -4.44 -24.19 -13.92
CA ASN A 24 -4.73 -25.38 -14.69
C ASN A 24 -3.81 -26.57 -14.40
N LYS A 25 -2.55 -26.34 -14.08
CA LYS A 25 -1.59 -27.42 -13.73
C LYS A 25 -1.87 -28.05 -12.35
N LEU A 26 -2.48 -27.30 -11.44
CA LEU A 26 -2.82 -27.78 -10.10
C LEU A 26 -4.23 -28.38 -10.03
N PHE A 27 -5.14 -27.91 -10.89
CA PHE A 27 -6.55 -28.25 -10.88
C PHE A 27 -7.08 -28.43 -12.31
N GLU A 28 -6.64 -29.51 -12.98
CA GLU A 28 -6.93 -29.74 -14.40
C GLU A 28 -8.42 -29.81 -14.74
N GLN A 29 -9.26 -30.32 -13.82
CA GLN A 29 -10.70 -30.52 -14.05
C GLN A 29 -11.56 -29.38 -13.42
N LYS A 30 -10.96 -28.34 -12.91
CA LYS A 30 -11.67 -27.22 -12.26
C LYS A 30 -11.21 -25.88 -12.80
N GLU A 31 -12.13 -24.95 -12.89
CA GLU A 31 -11.82 -23.57 -13.24
C GLU A 31 -11.50 -22.78 -11.98
N ILE A 32 -10.23 -22.78 -11.59
CA ILE A 32 -9.71 -22.00 -10.44
C ILE A 32 -8.74 -20.98 -10.97
N TYR A 33 -8.93 -19.73 -10.51
CA TYR A 33 -8.11 -18.59 -10.89
C TYR A 33 -7.49 -17.93 -9.65
N ALA A 34 -6.29 -17.43 -9.79
CA ALA A 34 -5.61 -16.64 -8.78
C ALA A 34 -5.44 -15.20 -9.25
N LYS A 35 -5.86 -14.24 -8.43
CA LYS A 35 -5.59 -12.82 -8.63
C LYS A 35 -4.25 -12.50 -7.99
N ILE A 36 -3.28 -12.06 -8.77
CA ILE A 36 -1.88 -11.92 -8.34
C ILE A 36 -1.67 -10.55 -7.67
N GLU A 37 -2.09 -10.43 -6.43
CA GLU A 37 -2.10 -9.15 -5.71
C GLU A 37 -0.72 -8.67 -5.22
N TRP A 38 0.31 -9.51 -5.18
CA TRP A 38 1.68 -9.06 -4.90
C TRP A 38 2.29 -8.21 -6.04
N CYS A 39 1.63 -8.15 -7.20
CA CYS A 39 2.02 -7.24 -8.28
C CYS A 39 1.64 -5.78 -8.03
N ASN A 40 0.88 -5.48 -6.98
CA ASN A 40 0.64 -4.10 -6.56
C ASN A 40 1.92 -3.42 -6.07
N PRO A 41 2.03 -2.08 -6.16
CA PRO A 41 3.21 -1.32 -5.75
C PRO A 41 3.68 -1.57 -4.31
N SER A 42 2.77 -1.84 -3.38
CA SER A 42 3.13 -2.19 -1.99
C SER A 42 3.29 -3.70 -1.76
N GLY A 43 3.17 -4.52 -2.80
CA GLY A 43 3.36 -5.97 -2.74
C GLY A 43 2.18 -6.78 -2.17
N SER A 44 1.01 -6.18 -1.97
CA SER A 44 -0.18 -6.89 -1.50
C SER A 44 -1.49 -6.26 -1.95
N VAL A 45 -2.60 -6.96 -1.70
CA VAL A 45 -3.96 -6.43 -1.93
C VAL A 45 -4.25 -5.14 -1.15
N LYS A 46 -3.53 -4.87 -0.07
CA LYS A 46 -3.72 -3.68 0.78
C LYS A 46 -3.30 -2.38 0.10
N ALA A 47 -2.60 -2.44 -1.01
CA ALA A 47 -2.40 -1.29 -1.88
C ALA A 47 -3.73 -0.64 -2.30
N ARG A 48 -4.77 -1.45 -2.56
CA ARG A 48 -6.08 -0.97 -3.00
C ARG A 48 -6.77 -0.09 -1.98
N PRO A 49 -7.08 -0.56 -0.75
CA PRO A 49 -7.70 0.30 0.24
C PRO A 49 -6.79 1.46 0.69
N ALA A 50 -5.48 1.25 0.81
CA ALA A 50 -4.57 2.30 1.25
C ALA A 50 -4.53 3.47 0.25
N SER A 51 -4.37 3.20 -1.04
CA SER A 51 -4.39 4.23 -2.06
C SER A 51 -5.74 4.95 -2.14
N TRP A 52 -6.84 4.21 -2.00
CA TRP A 52 -8.18 4.79 -1.99
C TRP A 52 -8.39 5.75 -0.81
N MET A 53 -8.05 5.32 0.41
CA MET A 53 -8.21 6.14 1.62
C MET A 53 -7.42 7.45 1.53
N LEU A 54 -6.18 7.40 1.07
CA LEU A 54 -5.36 8.60 0.90
C LEU A 54 -5.93 9.54 -0.17
N ASN A 55 -6.34 8.99 -1.30
CA ASN A 55 -6.90 9.77 -2.39
C ASN A 55 -8.24 10.45 -2.03
N GLU A 56 -9.15 9.71 -1.38
CA GLU A 56 -10.41 10.30 -0.93
C GLU A 56 -10.20 11.33 0.19
N GLY A 57 -9.28 11.08 1.12
CA GLY A 57 -8.93 12.05 2.16
C GLY A 57 -8.36 13.36 1.60
N GLU A 58 -7.60 13.31 0.50
CA GLU A 58 -7.15 14.51 -0.22
C GLU A 58 -8.33 15.24 -0.88
N LYS A 59 -9.21 14.52 -1.59
CA LYS A 59 -10.39 15.13 -2.25
C LYS A 59 -11.33 15.80 -1.27
N ASP A 60 -11.54 15.19 -0.11
CA ASP A 60 -12.42 15.72 0.94
C ASP A 60 -11.77 16.86 1.74
N GLY A 61 -10.49 17.13 1.51
CA GLY A 61 -9.72 18.14 2.23
C GLY A 61 -9.33 17.74 3.65
N ASN A 62 -9.56 16.49 4.04
CA ASN A 62 -9.15 15.95 5.36
C ASN A 62 -7.65 15.68 5.43
N LEU A 63 -7.03 15.39 4.29
CA LEU A 63 -5.60 15.19 4.16
C LEU A 63 -4.98 16.35 3.38
N VAL A 64 -4.02 17.02 4.01
CA VAL A 64 -3.24 18.09 3.39
C VAL A 64 -1.76 17.72 3.48
N ARG A 65 -1.10 17.59 2.33
CA ARG A 65 0.33 17.26 2.26
C ARG A 65 1.15 18.25 3.11
N ASP A 66 2.18 17.78 3.72
CA ASP A 66 3.09 18.52 4.62
C ASP A 66 2.45 19.04 5.94
N LYS A 67 1.15 18.84 6.14
CA LYS A 67 0.44 19.30 7.34
C LYS A 67 -0.20 18.18 8.13
N THR A 68 -0.77 17.18 7.45
CA THR A 68 -1.50 16.09 8.08
C THR A 68 -0.56 14.93 8.39
N THR A 69 -0.70 14.34 9.58
CA THR A 69 -0.10 13.04 9.93
C THR A 69 -1.15 11.96 9.81
N VAL A 70 -0.87 10.93 9.04
CA VAL A 70 -1.73 9.75 8.93
C VAL A 70 -1.41 8.82 10.09
N ILE A 71 -2.43 8.42 10.85
CA ILE A 71 -2.28 7.50 11.99
C ILE A 71 -3.16 6.28 11.76
N GLU A 72 -2.59 5.08 11.88
CA GLU A 72 -3.30 3.82 11.66
C GLU A 72 -2.83 2.71 12.60
N PRO A 73 -3.74 2.01 13.32
CA PRO A 73 -3.41 0.76 13.98
C PRO A 73 -3.38 -0.38 12.96
N THR A 74 -2.25 -1.09 12.89
CA THR A 74 -2.06 -2.14 11.88
C THR A 74 -1.17 -3.26 12.39
N SER A 75 -1.44 -4.48 11.95
CA SER A 75 -0.62 -5.65 12.26
C SER A 75 0.17 -6.19 11.07
N GLY A 76 0.12 -5.54 9.90
CA GLY A 76 0.78 -6.09 8.71
C GLY A 76 0.65 -5.23 7.45
N ASN A 77 0.17 -5.84 6.38
CA ASN A 77 0.19 -5.30 5.02
C ASN A 77 -0.52 -3.94 4.83
N THR A 78 -1.52 -3.62 5.65
CA THR A 78 -2.17 -2.29 5.60
C THR A 78 -1.17 -1.20 6.00
N GLY A 79 -0.41 -1.41 7.07
CA GLY A 79 0.64 -0.48 7.48
C GLY A 79 1.75 -0.36 6.44
N VAL A 80 2.17 -1.47 5.84
CA VAL A 80 3.16 -1.47 4.75
C VAL A 80 2.65 -0.64 3.56
N ALA A 81 1.41 -0.83 3.13
CA ALA A 81 0.83 -0.09 2.02
C ALA A 81 0.68 1.41 2.33
N LEU A 82 0.12 1.75 3.50
CA LEU A 82 -0.04 3.14 3.92
C LEU A 82 1.30 3.86 4.06
N SER A 83 2.30 3.24 4.69
CA SER A 83 3.63 3.84 4.83
C SER A 83 4.29 4.07 3.47
N HIS A 84 4.17 3.13 2.56
CA HIS A 84 4.71 3.25 1.21
C HIS A 84 4.10 4.43 0.44
N PHE A 85 2.77 4.53 0.41
CA PHE A 85 2.10 5.61 -0.31
C PHE A 85 2.18 6.96 0.42
N ALA A 86 2.05 6.98 1.76
CA ALA A 86 2.16 8.21 2.53
C ALA A 86 3.53 8.87 2.33
N LYS A 87 4.61 8.10 2.40
CA LYS A 87 5.95 8.59 2.11
C LYS A 87 6.07 9.15 0.70
N SER A 88 5.57 8.42 -0.30
CA SER A 88 5.61 8.84 -1.70
C SER A 88 4.84 10.14 -1.94
N LEU A 89 3.70 10.33 -1.25
CA LEU A 89 2.84 11.50 -1.37
C LEU A 89 3.25 12.67 -0.46
N GLY A 90 4.28 12.52 0.38
CA GLY A 90 4.76 13.57 1.28
C GLY A 90 3.99 13.70 2.59
N TYR A 91 3.28 12.66 3.02
CA TYR A 91 2.63 12.61 4.34
C TYR A 91 3.58 12.08 5.41
N LYS A 92 3.44 12.62 6.62
CA LYS A 92 3.92 11.97 7.82
C LYS A 92 2.99 10.83 8.18
N ILE A 93 3.54 9.73 8.69
CA ILE A 93 2.77 8.58 9.10
C ILE A 93 3.23 8.06 10.46
N GLU A 94 2.28 7.69 11.29
CA GLU A 94 2.48 7.01 12.57
C GLU A 94 1.65 5.73 12.59
N LEU A 95 2.30 4.61 12.88
CA LEU A 95 1.65 3.30 12.89
C LEU A 95 1.69 2.71 14.30
N ALA A 96 0.53 2.41 14.85
CA ALA A 96 0.41 1.62 16.07
C ALA A 96 0.47 0.13 15.69
N VAL A 97 1.55 -0.55 16.07
CA VAL A 97 1.81 -1.93 15.71
C VAL A 97 1.91 -2.84 16.93
N PRO A 98 1.53 -4.13 16.85
CA PRO A 98 1.72 -5.07 17.94
C PRO A 98 3.20 -5.24 18.27
N GLU A 99 3.54 -5.33 19.55
CA GLU A 99 4.91 -5.59 20.01
C GLU A 99 5.51 -6.86 19.38
N ARG A 100 4.68 -7.90 19.21
CA ARG A 100 5.04 -9.19 18.60
C ARG A 100 5.17 -9.17 17.07
N MET A 101 5.03 -8.01 16.41
CA MET A 101 5.27 -7.91 14.97
C MET A 101 6.70 -8.36 14.64
N SER A 102 6.88 -9.08 13.52
CA SER A 102 8.23 -9.55 13.11
C SER A 102 9.18 -8.37 12.89
N ASP A 103 10.45 -8.56 13.22
CA ASP A 103 11.47 -7.53 13.03
C ASP A 103 11.62 -7.15 11.56
N GLU A 104 11.49 -8.12 10.63
CA GLU A 104 11.48 -7.88 9.20
C GLU A 104 10.39 -6.88 8.79
N THR A 105 9.16 -7.06 9.27
CA THR A 105 8.07 -6.12 8.98
C THR A 105 8.31 -4.75 9.60
N LYS A 106 8.81 -4.71 10.85
CA LYS A 106 9.20 -3.44 11.51
C LYS A 106 10.25 -2.67 10.72
N ASP A 107 11.23 -3.37 10.16
CA ASP A 107 12.29 -2.76 9.36
C ASP A 107 11.76 -2.20 8.03
N ILE A 108 10.82 -2.90 7.38
CA ILE A 108 10.12 -2.38 6.20
C ILE A 108 9.38 -1.08 6.54
N LEU A 109 8.63 -1.06 7.64
CA LEU A 109 7.89 0.12 8.07
C LEU A 109 8.82 1.31 8.37
N LYS A 110 9.93 1.07 9.06
CA LYS A 110 10.95 2.11 9.34
C LYS A 110 11.60 2.65 8.07
N THR A 111 11.86 1.78 7.08
CA THR A 111 12.42 2.18 5.79
C THR A 111 11.45 3.03 5.00
N ASN A 112 10.16 2.76 5.10
CA ASN A 112 9.11 3.54 4.45
C ASN A 112 8.83 4.88 5.13
N GLY A 113 9.32 5.10 6.31
CA GLY A 113 9.14 6.33 7.06
C GLY A 113 8.67 6.04 8.47
#